data_dadabeef03a9705329863b4741463a41
#
_entry.id   dadabeef03a9705329863b4741463a41
#
_cell.length_a   1.000
_cell.length_b   1.000
_cell.length_c   1.000
_cell.angle_alpha   90.00
_cell.angle_beta   90.00
_cell.angle_gamma   90.00
#
_symmetry.space_group_name_H-M   'P 1'
#
loop_
_entity.id
_entity.type
_entity.pdbx_description
1 polymer ?
#
loop_
_entity_poly.entity_id
_entity_poly.type
_entity_poly.pdbx_seq_one_letter_code
_entity_poly.pdbx_strand_id
1 'polypeptide(L)'
;MNETEKKILDEKTPTKQERECRTKRALCLISAILLCCGVVSGCHDSRTKDPTPDQTTVGQSLTTEAPLEDSDEIGSDETAAVSEEASGAEETTEQDGDETKPADKDYYKNEVKLFNKSIMFSANEFEGEFDSVVFQNDGLMLVEGATEGSFVSNEVDLGGSFKNMLASWNASSAGGTVEISVSVKLDDGSFTGWYSWGEWSAIRGVSGSKSMEDRHGEVGIDILTLKKECQGIVRYRIDIKQTGDCSPIVYNVTLACDKKESNLKAPTDTYKKLDVPYRRQMDVPEIGGSICSATSLSMVLLYHGERIRDIAEVAWGVRDYGAEKFGNWAFNVAYAGELGYNAYIDYFDIDAIKYAISTGHPLACSIRVKAGQLAASGYPGYSTNGHLLCVVGYEERDGKKWLLINDPAHPEVKAILESDFQNIYRGVSYVVQKRPDHSHNPVE
;
A
#
# COMPACT_ATOMS: atom_id res chain seq x y z
N MET A 1 41.08 20.31 -13.37
CA MET A 1 40.06 19.26 -13.60
C MET A 1 40.58 18.36 -14.69
N ASN A 2 40.79 17.11 -14.38
CA ASN A 2 41.38 16.11 -15.25
C ASN A 2 40.27 15.58 -16.20
N GLU A 3 40.62 15.11 -17.42
CA GLU A 3 39.65 14.63 -18.41
C GLU A 3 38.71 13.51 -17.85
N THR A 4 39.22 12.75 -16.87
CA THR A 4 38.43 11.72 -16.15
C THR A 4 37.34 12.33 -15.24
N GLU A 5 37.63 13.47 -14.59
CA GLU A 5 36.65 14.19 -13.76
C GLU A 5 35.59 14.89 -14.61
N LYS A 6 35.95 15.31 -15.82
CA LYS A 6 35.03 15.91 -16.79
C LYS A 6 34.06 14.85 -17.36
N LYS A 7 34.53 13.61 -17.60
CA LYS A 7 33.70 12.49 -18.03
C LYS A 7 32.70 12.05 -16.96
N ILE A 8 33.12 12.03 -15.69
CA ILE A 8 32.24 11.67 -14.55
C ILE A 8 31.19 12.76 -14.29
N LEU A 9 31.45 14.03 -14.60
CA LEU A 9 30.47 15.12 -14.49
C LEU A 9 29.47 15.12 -15.66
N ASP A 10 29.92 14.76 -16.86
CA ASP A 10 29.02 14.66 -18.04
C ASP A 10 28.07 13.45 -17.94
N GLU A 11 28.50 12.34 -17.29
CA GLU A 11 27.62 11.17 -17.03
C GLU A 11 26.55 11.41 -15.97
N LYS A 12 26.68 12.46 -15.13
CA LYS A 12 25.69 12.81 -14.09
C LYS A 12 24.68 13.88 -14.49
N THR A 13 24.79 14.44 -15.68
CA THR A 13 23.86 15.48 -16.13
C THR A 13 22.70 14.80 -16.88
N PRO A 14 21.47 14.85 -16.39
CA PRO A 14 20.33 14.21 -17.06
C PRO A 14 20.16 14.73 -18.47
N THR A 15 19.92 13.84 -19.42
CA THR A 15 19.69 14.17 -20.83
C THR A 15 18.47 15.08 -20.99
N LYS A 16 18.35 15.75 -22.14
CA LYS A 16 17.18 16.57 -22.43
C LYS A 16 15.89 15.76 -22.35
N GLN A 17 15.91 14.51 -22.80
CA GLN A 17 14.79 13.57 -22.79
C GLN A 17 14.42 13.15 -21.35
N GLU A 18 15.39 12.93 -20.48
CA GLU A 18 15.16 12.63 -19.06
C GLU A 18 14.54 13.83 -18.32
N ARG A 19 14.97 15.05 -18.62
CA ARG A 19 14.36 16.27 -18.05
C ARG A 19 12.92 16.43 -18.55
N GLU A 20 12.66 16.21 -19.84
CA GLU A 20 11.32 16.27 -20.41
C GLU A 20 10.41 15.17 -19.83
N CYS A 21 10.94 13.96 -19.59
CA CYS A 21 10.21 12.88 -18.95
C CYS A 21 9.90 13.18 -17.47
N ARG A 22 10.84 13.73 -16.71
CA ARG A 22 10.62 14.19 -15.32
C ARG A 22 9.56 15.29 -15.26
N THR A 23 9.61 16.25 -16.19
CA THR A 23 8.61 17.34 -16.28
C THR A 23 7.23 16.80 -16.68
N LYS A 24 7.16 15.84 -17.61
CA LYS A 24 5.91 15.18 -17.99
C LYS A 24 5.34 14.32 -16.87
N ARG A 25 6.17 13.66 -16.07
CA ARG A 25 5.74 12.92 -14.86
C ARG A 25 5.08 13.85 -13.85
N ALA A 26 5.69 15.00 -13.56
CA ALA A 26 5.10 16.03 -12.71
C ALA A 26 3.78 16.56 -13.28
N LEU A 27 3.68 16.75 -14.60
CA LEU A 27 2.47 17.17 -15.29
C LEU A 27 1.38 16.08 -15.31
N CYS A 28 1.72 14.80 -15.43
CA CYS A 28 0.76 13.70 -15.33
C CYS A 28 0.16 13.58 -13.93
N LEU A 29 0.96 13.73 -12.87
CA LEU A 29 0.48 13.82 -11.49
C LEU A 29 -0.44 15.03 -11.31
N ILE A 30 -0.11 16.20 -11.85
CA ILE A 30 -0.93 17.42 -11.81
C ILE A 30 -2.20 17.26 -12.66
N SER A 31 -2.17 16.59 -13.81
CA SER A 31 -3.35 16.37 -14.65
C SER A 31 -4.33 15.38 -14.02
N ALA A 32 -3.86 14.38 -13.28
CA ALA A 32 -4.71 13.51 -12.47
C ALA A 32 -5.44 14.31 -11.37
N ILE A 33 -4.78 15.32 -10.80
CA ILE A 33 -5.34 16.23 -9.80
C ILE A 33 -6.37 17.20 -10.43
N LEU A 34 -6.12 17.70 -11.64
CA LEU A 34 -7.01 18.67 -12.32
C LEU A 34 -8.27 18.05 -12.94
N LEU A 35 -8.25 16.77 -13.31
CA LEU A 35 -9.45 16.06 -13.80
C LEU A 35 -10.49 15.79 -12.70
N CYS A 36 -10.10 15.83 -11.43
CA CYS A 36 -11.03 15.73 -10.30
C CYS A 36 -11.85 17.01 -10.05
N CYS A 37 -11.41 18.16 -10.57
CA CYS A 37 -12.09 19.46 -10.31
C CYS A 37 -13.05 19.94 -11.39
N GLY A 38 -13.25 19.19 -12.46
CA GLY A 38 -13.91 19.71 -13.67
C GLY A 38 -15.13 18.95 -14.19
N VAL A 39 -16.07 18.47 -13.35
CA VAL A 39 -17.41 18.08 -13.85
C VAL A 39 -18.48 18.43 -12.83
N VAL A 40 -18.89 19.69 -12.82
CA VAL A 40 -20.24 20.09 -12.38
C VAL A 40 -20.73 21.16 -13.34
N SER A 41 -21.49 20.79 -14.33
CA SER A 41 -22.60 21.58 -14.90
C SER A 41 -23.22 20.86 -16.10
N GLY A 42 -24.52 20.66 -16.06
CA GLY A 42 -25.32 20.42 -17.26
C GLY A 42 -26.44 19.42 -17.09
N CYS A 43 -27.56 19.84 -16.49
CA CYS A 43 -28.86 19.19 -16.63
C CYS A 43 -29.31 19.19 -18.09
N HIS A 44 -29.85 18.11 -18.60
CA HIS A 44 -31.12 18.15 -19.32
C HIS A 44 -31.80 16.79 -19.43
N ASP A 45 -33.09 16.84 -19.23
CA ASP A 45 -34.13 15.83 -19.20
C ASP A 45 -34.44 15.24 -20.58
N SER A 46 -34.68 13.91 -20.69
CA SER A 46 -35.73 13.40 -21.59
C SER A 46 -36.01 11.92 -21.36
N ARG A 47 -37.29 11.67 -21.04
CA ARG A 47 -37.96 10.36 -20.91
C ARG A 47 -37.97 9.55 -22.21
N THR A 48 -37.89 8.23 -22.14
CA THR A 48 -38.88 7.31 -22.78
C THR A 48 -38.63 5.85 -22.39
N LYS A 49 -39.67 5.26 -21.76
CA LYS A 49 -40.39 3.99 -21.98
C LYS A 49 -39.65 2.64 -21.95
N ASP A 50 -40.07 1.85 -20.94
CA ASP A 50 -40.06 0.36 -20.88
C ASP A 50 -40.73 -0.33 -22.08
N PRO A 51 -40.40 -1.60 -22.31
CA PRO A 51 -41.36 -2.65 -21.95
C PRO A 51 -40.74 -3.96 -21.35
N THR A 52 -41.44 -4.49 -20.37
CA THR A 52 -41.42 -5.87 -19.84
C THR A 52 -42.31 -6.81 -20.67
N PRO A 53 -42.51 -8.08 -20.28
CA PRO A 53 -41.56 -9.22 -20.09
C PRO A 53 -41.99 -10.46 -20.91
N ASP A 54 -41.21 -11.54 -20.89
CA ASP A 54 -41.79 -12.87 -21.03
C ASP A 54 -41.04 -13.97 -20.28
N GLN A 55 -41.81 -14.86 -19.66
CA GLN A 55 -41.45 -16.02 -18.84
C GLN A 55 -41.20 -17.25 -19.71
N THR A 56 -40.30 -18.13 -19.29
CA THR A 56 -40.58 -19.58 -19.10
C THR A 56 -39.37 -20.36 -18.57
N THR A 57 -39.50 -20.84 -17.38
CA THR A 57 -39.43 -22.17 -16.74
C THR A 57 -38.27 -23.17 -16.99
N VAL A 58 -37.83 -23.72 -15.81
CA VAL A 58 -37.43 -25.10 -15.43
C VAL A 58 -35.98 -25.49 -15.66
N GLY A 59 -35.20 -25.69 -14.59
CA GLY A 59 -34.93 -26.95 -13.94
C GLY A 59 -33.55 -27.11 -13.32
N GLN A 60 -33.53 -27.32 -12.01
CA GLN A 60 -32.64 -28.16 -11.19
C GLN A 60 -31.16 -27.81 -11.01
N SER A 61 -30.84 -27.26 -9.84
CA SER A 61 -30.07 -27.86 -8.73
C SER A 61 -28.71 -28.45 -9.05
N LEU A 62 -27.68 -27.73 -8.54
CA LEU A 62 -26.52 -28.32 -7.84
C LEU A 62 -25.83 -27.23 -6.99
N THR A 63 -25.75 -27.51 -5.71
CA THR A 63 -25.15 -26.70 -4.66
C THR A 63 -23.64 -26.64 -4.81
N THR A 64 -23.08 -25.43 -4.95
CA THR A 64 -21.71 -25.11 -4.56
C THR A 64 -21.75 -23.76 -3.88
N GLU A 65 -21.24 -23.71 -2.67
CA GLU A 65 -21.17 -22.52 -1.85
C GLU A 65 -20.34 -21.42 -2.56
N ALA A 66 -20.97 -20.29 -2.82
CA ALA A 66 -20.33 -19.09 -3.33
C ALA A 66 -19.67 -18.30 -2.20
N PRO A 67 -18.60 -17.53 -2.47
CA PRO A 67 -18.01 -16.64 -1.48
C PRO A 67 -18.97 -15.50 -1.15
N LEU A 68 -19.07 -15.20 0.15
CA LEU A 68 -19.92 -14.18 0.74
C LEU A 68 -19.63 -12.79 0.15
N GLU A 69 -20.63 -12.21 -0.47
CA GLU A 69 -20.66 -10.80 -0.86
C GLU A 69 -20.68 -9.91 0.39
N ASP A 70 -19.80 -8.89 0.41
CA ASP A 70 -19.83 -7.80 1.38
C ASP A 70 -20.99 -6.86 1.03
N SER A 71 -22.08 -6.96 1.76
CA SER A 71 -23.13 -5.94 1.80
C SER A 71 -23.27 -5.45 3.24
N ASP A 72 -22.63 -4.34 3.58
CA ASP A 72 -22.85 -3.61 4.81
C ASP A 72 -24.03 -2.65 4.63
N GLU A 73 -25.21 -3.06 5.04
CA GLU A 73 -26.28 -2.11 5.42
C GLU A 73 -26.13 -1.78 6.91
N ILE A 74 -25.70 -0.55 7.19
CA ILE A 74 -25.78 0.04 8.54
C ILE A 74 -27.05 0.85 8.61
N GLY A 75 -28.02 0.35 9.37
CA GLY A 75 -29.22 1.06 9.77
C GLY A 75 -28.88 2.26 10.64
N SER A 76 -29.36 3.42 10.25
CA SER A 76 -29.38 4.66 11.04
C SER A 76 -30.62 4.67 11.91
N ASP A 77 -30.48 4.96 13.20
CA ASP A 77 -31.39 5.76 14.04
C ASP A 77 -30.64 6.15 15.33
N GLU A 78 -30.54 7.39 15.63
CA GLU A 78 -31.29 8.27 16.48
C GLU A 78 -30.59 9.62 16.70
N THR A 79 -31.41 10.65 16.60
CA THR A 79 -31.12 12.06 16.82
C THR A 79 -31.03 12.39 18.30
N ALA A 80 -30.02 13.18 18.71
CA ALA A 80 -30.12 14.04 19.88
C ALA A 80 -29.39 15.35 19.64
N ALA A 81 -30.17 16.44 19.65
CA ALA A 81 -29.69 17.80 19.60
C ALA A 81 -29.24 18.27 20.98
N VAL A 82 -28.11 18.98 21.06
CA VAL A 82 -27.85 19.92 22.16
C VAL A 82 -27.08 21.13 21.64
N SER A 83 -27.63 22.23 21.99
CA SER A 83 -27.43 23.68 21.85
C SER A 83 -25.98 24.20 21.86
N GLU A 84 -25.87 25.31 21.07
CA GLU A 84 -24.81 26.33 21.02
C GLU A 84 -24.53 27.02 22.37
N GLU A 85 -23.27 27.27 22.64
CA GLU A 85 -22.85 28.50 23.32
C GLU A 85 -21.55 29.00 22.69
N ALA A 86 -21.61 30.26 22.27
CA ALA A 86 -20.51 31.04 21.72
C ALA A 86 -19.75 31.73 22.87
N SER A 87 -18.41 31.69 22.84
CA SER A 87 -17.62 32.73 23.48
C SER A 87 -16.39 33.05 22.63
N GLY A 88 -16.26 34.32 22.30
CA GLY A 88 -15.16 34.89 21.55
C GLY A 88 -13.86 34.95 22.36
N ALA A 89 -12.76 34.92 21.67
CA ALA A 89 -11.45 35.36 22.16
C ALA A 89 -10.58 35.89 21.03
N GLU A 90 -9.89 36.91 21.32
CA GLU A 90 -9.16 37.90 20.55
C GLU A 90 -8.05 37.36 19.65
N GLU A 91 -7.94 38.05 18.50
CA GLU A 91 -6.77 38.03 17.61
C GLU A 91 -5.53 38.62 18.29
N THR A 92 -4.45 37.83 18.39
CA THR A 92 -3.11 38.36 18.55
C THR A 92 -2.26 37.88 17.37
N THR A 93 -1.93 38.83 16.51
CA THR A 93 -0.93 38.70 15.44
C THR A 93 0.46 38.61 16.06
N GLU A 94 1.13 37.45 15.97
CA GLU A 94 2.58 37.37 16.08
C GLU A 94 3.16 36.93 14.74
N GLN A 95 4.00 37.82 14.20
CA GLN A 95 4.91 37.53 13.11
C GLN A 95 6.03 36.66 13.65
N ASP A 96 6.09 35.41 13.20
CA ASP A 96 7.27 34.58 13.41
C ASP A 96 7.99 34.37 12.08
N GLY A 97 9.28 34.74 12.13
CA GLY A 97 10.20 34.64 11.01
C GLY A 97 10.47 33.17 10.67
N ASP A 98 10.38 32.88 9.39
CA ASP A 98 10.76 31.61 8.77
C ASP A 98 12.28 31.41 8.84
N GLU A 99 12.78 30.82 9.93
CA GLU A 99 14.10 30.20 9.97
C GLU A 99 13.97 28.76 9.44
N THR A 100 14.24 28.59 8.14
CA THR A 100 14.46 27.28 7.52
C THR A 100 15.64 26.58 8.20
N LYS A 101 15.36 25.70 9.15
CA LYS A 101 16.34 24.75 9.67
C LYS A 101 16.89 23.90 8.52
N PRO A 102 18.21 23.79 8.35
CA PRO A 102 18.79 22.90 7.36
C PRO A 102 18.34 21.46 7.68
N ALA A 103 17.87 20.74 6.68
CA ALA A 103 17.54 19.33 6.81
C ALA A 103 18.75 18.59 7.39
N ASP A 104 18.53 17.88 8.49
CA ASP A 104 19.57 17.15 9.22
C ASP A 104 20.09 16.01 8.33
N LYS A 105 21.25 16.21 7.72
CA LYS A 105 21.91 15.23 6.83
C LYS A 105 22.31 13.94 7.55
N ASP A 106 22.26 13.89 8.86
CA ASP A 106 22.61 12.70 9.67
C ASP A 106 21.41 11.74 9.89
N TYR A 107 20.18 12.19 9.64
CA TYR A 107 18.99 11.34 9.71
C TYR A 107 19.02 10.16 8.72
N TYR A 108 19.69 10.31 7.59
CA TYR A 108 19.76 9.30 6.53
C TYR A 108 20.90 8.29 6.68
N LYS A 109 21.80 8.44 7.63
CA LYS A 109 22.98 7.54 7.80
C LYS A 109 22.67 6.26 8.55
N ASN A 110 21.50 6.17 9.21
CA ASN A 110 21.06 4.99 9.96
C ASN A 110 19.70 4.53 9.44
N GLU A 111 19.64 4.02 8.22
CA GLU A 111 18.42 3.39 7.71
C GLU A 111 18.06 2.19 8.59
N VAL A 112 16.95 2.33 9.34
CA VAL A 112 16.45 1.25 10.19
C VAL A 112 15.85 0.19 9.29
N LYS A 113 16.46 -1.00 9.25
CA LYS A 113 15.94 -2.13 8.49
C LYS A 113 14.76 -2.74 9.26
N LEU A 114 13.56 -2.61 8.70
CA LEU A 114 12.32 -3.15 9.27
C LEU A 114 11.88 -4.47 8.60
N PHE A 115 12.74 -5.09 7.77
CA PHE A 115 12.43 -6.38 7.15
C PHE A 115 12.32 -7.46 8.23
N ASN A 116 11.12 -7.97 8.45
CA ASN A 116 10.85 -8.99 9.45
C ASN A 116 10.84 -10.39 8.82
N LYS A 117 9.88 -10.65 7.96
CA LYS A 117 9.73 -11.93 7.25
C LYS A 117 9.84 -11.78 5.74
N SER A 118 10.32 -10.64 5.28
CA SER A 118 10.48 -10.31 3.87
C SER A 118 11.93 -10.19 3.43
N ILE A 119 12.12 -10.24 2.13
CA ILE A 119 13.36 -9.92 1.42
C ILE A 119 13.00 -8.92 0.34
N MET A 120 13.74 -7.81 0.29
CA MET A 120 13.65 -6.83 -0.78
C MET A 120 14.81 -7.04 -1.75
N PHE A 121 14.49 -7.08 -3.03
CA PHE A 121 15.42 -7.11 -4.15
C PHE A 121 15.39 -5.72 -4.80
N SER A 122 16.50 -4.99 -4.70
CA SER A 122 16.66 -3.70 -5.36
C SER A 122 17.03 -3.89 -6.82
N ALA A 123 16.61 -2.99 -7.71
CA ALA A 123 16.78 -3.18 -9.15
C ALA A 123 18.25 -3.31 -9.59
N ASN A 124 19.20 -2.69 -8.88
CA ASN A 124 20.64 -2.85 -9.10
C ASN A 124 21.20 -4.24 -8.68
N GLU A 125 20.40 -5.04 -7.97
CA GLU A 125 20.72 -6.39 -7.51
C GLU A 125 19.99 -7.47 -8.32
N PHE A 126 19.23 -7.08 -9.37
CA PHE A 126 18.50 -8.03 -10.19
C PHE A 126 19.46 -8.89 -11.02
N GLU A 127 19.42 -10.19 -10.78
CA GLU A 127 20.17 -11.21 -11.49
C GLU A 127 19.22 -12.18 -12.16
N GLY A 128 19.34 -12.34 -13.50
CA GLY A 128 18.44 -13.20 -14.27
C GLY A 128 18.42 -12.89 -15.75
N GLU A 129 17.30 -13.16 -16.39
CA GLU A 129 17.07 -12.95 -17.80
C GLU A 129 16.35 -11.61 -18.04
N PHE A 130 16.91 -10.77 -18.92
CA PHE A 130 16.39 -9.47 -19.30
C PHE A 130 15.92 -9.55 -20.77
N ASP A 131 14.65 -9.30 -20.99
CA ASP A 131 14.06 -9.19 -22.33
C ASP A 131 13.47 -7.79 -22.52
N SER A 132 14.09 -7.01 -23.41
CA SER A 132 13.67 -5.64 -23.76
C SER A 132 13.63 -4.67 -22.55
N VAL A 133 14.31 -5.00 -21.47
CA VAL A 133 14.48 -4.16 -20.26
C VAL A 133 15.94 -3.97 -19.91
N VAL A 134 16.24 -2.91 -19.17
CA VAL A 134 17.59 -2.56 -18.74
C VAL A 134 17.56 -1.87 -17.37
N PHE A 135 18.62 -2.05 -16.57
CA PHE A 135 18.84 -1.25 -15.39
C PHE A 135 19.38 0.13 -15.76
N GLN A 136 18.62 1.16 -15.52
CA GLN A 136 18.97 2.56 -15.77
C GLN A 136 18.14 3.48 -14.84
N ASN A 137 18.66 4.65 -14.47
CA ASN A 137 17.94 5.62 -13.61
C ASN A 137 17.49 5.03 -12.26
N ASP A 138 18.38 4.24 -11.62
CA ASP A 138 18.16 3.56 -10.35
C ASP A 138 16.99 2.55 -10.35
N GLY A 139 16.56 2.09 -11.53
CA GLY A 139 15.49 1.10 -11.67
C GLY A 139 15.56 0.28 -12.95
N LEU A 140 14.71 -0.73 -13.02
CA LEU A 140 14.47 -1.54 -14.21
C LEU A 140 13.46 -0.80 -15.10
N MET A 141 13.80 -0.59 -16.36
CA MET A 141 12.93 0.08 -17.33
C MET A 141 13.08 -0.54 -18.72
N LEU A 142 12.21 -0.18 -19.65
CA LEU A 142 12.30 -0.63 -21.05
C LEU A 142 13.53 -0.05 -21.75
N VAL A 143 14.14 -0.84 -22.62
CA VAL A 143 15.17 -0.32 -23.56
C VAL A 143 14.54 0.68 -24.52
N GLU A 144 15.35 1.56 -25.10
CA GLU A 144 14.87 2.57 -26.04
C GLU A 144 14.13 1.93 -27.24
N GLY A 145 12.92 2.40 -27.50
CA GLY A 145 12.04 1.94 -28.57
C GLY A 145 11.19 0.71 -28.25
N ALA A 146 11.40 0.05 -27.12
CA ALA A 146 10.52 -1.02 -26.67
C ALA A 146 9.25 -0.45 -26.01
N THR A 147 8.11 -1.09 -26.23
CA THR A 147 6.83 -0.76 -25.58
C THR A 147 6.43 -1.78 -24.52
N GLU A 148 7.07 -2.94 -24.52
CA GLU A 148 6.91 -3.98 -23.52
C GLU A 148 8.22 -4.72 -23.30
N GLY A 149 8.39 -5.31 -22.13
CA GLY A 149 9.56 -6.11 -21.80
C GLY A 149 9.41 -6.79 -20.46
N SER A 150 10.29 -7.73 -20.17
CA SER A 150 10.22 -8.50 -18.94
C SER A 150 11.60 -8.81 -18.35
N PHE A 151 11.62 -9.04 -17.05
CA PHE A 151 12.74 -9.59 -16.31
C PHE A 151 12.28 -10.86 -15.58
N VAL A 152 13.09 -11.90 -15.60
CA VAL A 152 12.89 -13.15 -14.84
C VAL A 152 14.12 -13.40 -13.99
N SER A 153 13.95 -13.48 -12.67
CA SER A 153 15.06 -13.70 -11.75
C SER A 153 15.63 -15.11 -11.88
N ASN A 154 16.91 -15.28 -11.52
CA ASN A 154 17.44 -16.57 -11.12
C ASN A 154 16.62 -17.19 -9.98
N GLU A 155 16.88 -18.45 -9.62
CA GLU A 155 16.31 -19.05 -8.41
C GLU A 155 16.75 -18.26 -7.18
N VAL A 156 15.79 -17.89 -6.34
CA VAL A 156 16.01 -17.14 -5.10
C VAL A 156 15.57 -18.00 -3.93
N ASP A 157 16.45 -18.17 -2.94
CA ASP A 157 16.12 -18.78 -1.65
C ASP A 157 15.66 -17.70 -0.68
N LEU A 158 14.41 -17.77 -0.24
CA LEU A 158 13.79 -16.82 0.69
C LEU A 158 14.18 -17.09 2.16
N GLY A 159 15.03 -18.09 2.41
CA GLY A 159 15.56 -18.41 3.73
C GLY A 159 14.55 -19.09 4.66
N GLY A 160 13.56 -19.78 4.12
CA GLY A 160 12.59 -20.54 4.91
C GLY A 160 11.40 -21.01 4.09
N SER A 161 10.76 -22.08 4.57
CA SER A 161 9.51 -22.58 3.97
C SER A 161 8.38 -21.57 4.10
N PHE A 162 7.37 -21.70 3.24
CA PHE A 162 6.14 -20.91 3.34
C PHE A 162 4.93 -21.66 2.80
N LYS A 163 3.76 -21.26 3.27
CA LYS A 163 2.46 -21.62 2.70
C LYS A 163 1.77 -20.40 2.13
N ASN A 164 1.97 -19.23 2.76
CA ASN A 164 1.43 -17.98 2.28
C ASN A 164 2.56 -17.00 1.98
N MET A 165 2.44 -16.29 0.86
CA MET A 165 3.40 -15.28 0.41
C MET A 165 2.65 -13.99 0.05
N LEU A 166 3.28 -12.87 0.36
CA LEU A 166 2.91 -11.54 -0.10
C LEU A 166 3.99 -11.04 -1.05
N ALA A 167 3.58 -10.39 -2.14
CA ALA A 167 4.49 -9.62 -2.98
C ALA A 167 4.09 -8.15 -2.95
N SER A 168 5.09 -7.30 -3.02
CA SER A 168 4.94 -5.85 -3.16
C SER A 168 6.10 -5.28 -3.95
N TRP A 169 5.95 -4.06 -4.45
CA TRP A 169 6.96 -3.42 -5.28
C TRP A 169 6.89 -1.91 -5.15
N ASN A 170 7.99 -1.24 -5.46
CA ASN A 170 8.00 0.19 -5.67
C ASN A 170 8.37 0.50 -7.12
N ALA A 171 7.54 1.29 -7.77
CA ALA A 171 7.69 1.64 -9.16
C ALA A 171 7.15 3.03 -9.43
N SER A 172 7.63 3.65 -10.52
CA SER A 172 6.93 4.77 -11.17
C SER A 172 6.25 4.24 -12.41
N SER A 173 4.95 4.37 -12.49
CA SER A 173 4.18 3.84 -13.62
C SER A 173 4.31 4.69 -14.89
N ALA A 174 4.58 6.01 -14.77
CA ALA A 174 4.89 6.92 -15.88
C ALA A 174 3.99 6.78 -17.12
N GLY A 175 2.72 6.43 -16.93
CA GLY A 175 1.77 6.21 -18.02
C GLY A 175 1.79 4.81 -18.63
N GLY A 176 2.27 3.82 -17.89
CA GLY A 176 2.25 2.42 -18.25
C GLY A 176 1.80 1.52 -17.10
N THR A 177 2.07 0.23 -17.21
CA THR A 177 1.77 -0.77 -16.17
C THR A 177 3.00 -1.57 -15.77
N VAL A 178 2.97 -2.07 -14.54
CA VAL A 178 3.92 -3.01 -13.97
C VAL A 178 3.14 -4.19 -13.41
N GLU A 179 3.60 -5.42 -13.71
CA GLU A 179 3.04 -6.64 -13.17
C GLU A 179 4.14 -7.47 -12.50
N ILE A 180 3.87 -7.96 -11.27
CA ILE A 180 4.79 -8.84 -10.55
C ILE A 180 4.16 -10.22 -10.45
N SER A 181 4.93 -11.24 -10.81
CA SER A 181 4.53 -12.65 -10.71
C SER A 181 5.62 -13.48 -10.03
N VAL A 182 5.22 -14.58 -9.39
CA VAL A 182 6.12 -15.53 -8.74
C VAL A 182 5.84 -16.94 -9.23
N SER A 183 6.89 -17.73 -9.44
CA SER A 183 6.83 -19.17 -9.69
C SER A 183 7.60 -19.90 -8.60
N VAL A 184 6.99 -20.90 -7.99
CA VAL A 184 7.49 -21.59 -6.79
C VAL A 184 8.09 -22.95 -7.17
N LYS A 185 9.28 -23.25 -6.64
CA LYS A 185 9.91 -24.57 -6.83
C LYS A 185 9.21 -25.63 -6.00
N LEU A 186 8.85 -26.73 -6.64
CA LEU A 186 8.20 -27.88 -6.04
C LEU A 186 9.22 -28.91 -5.54
N ASP A 187 8.78 -29.86 -4.72
CA ASP A 187 9.64 -30.91 -4.15
C ASP A 187 10.30 -31.81 -5.22
N ASP A 188 9.69 -31.93 -6.39
CA ASP A 188 10.24 -32.69 -7.52
C ASP A 188 11.26 -31.91 -8.36
N GLY A 189 11.56 -30.66 -7.96
CA GLY A 189 12.47 -29.75 -8.64
C GLY A 189 11.83 -28.97 -9.81
N SER A 190 10.60 -29.26 -10.19
CA SER A 190 9.86 -28.46 -11.18
C SER A 190 9.35 -27.15 -10.55
N PHE A 191 8.87 -26.24 -11.41
CA PHE A 191 8.27 -24.99 -10.97
C PHE A 191 6.77 -24.97 -11.25
N THR A 192 6.01 -24.22 -10.42
CA THR A 192 4.59 -23.91 -10.68
C THR A 192 4.46 -23.02 -11.92
N GLY A 193 3.24 -22.79 -12.37
CA GLY A 193 2.93 -21.63 -13.20
C GLY A 193 3.24 -20.31 -12.48
N TRP A 194 3.14 -19.21 -13.23
CA TRP A 194 3.32 -17.87 -12.68
C TRP A 194 2.05 -17.42 -11.94
N TYR A 195 2.19 -17.06 -10.68
CA TYR A 195 1.16 -16.45 -9.85
C TYR A 195 1.32 -14.94 -9.87
N SER A 196 0.35 -14.23 -10.44
CA SER A 196 0.39 -12.78 -10.63
C SER A 196 -0.44 -12.06 -9.57
N TRP A 197 0.06 -10.90 -9.14
CA TRP A 197 -0.69 -9.94 -8.32
C TRP A 197 -1.45 -8.90 -9.15
N GLY A 198 -1.46 -9.04 -10.47
CA GLY A 198 -2.15 -8.17 -11.41
C GLY A 198 -1.32 -7.00 -11.94
N GLU A 199 -1.85 -6.34 -12.97
CA GLU A 199 -1.25 -5.15 -13.55
C GLU A 199 -1.52 -3.93 -12.68
N TRP A 200 -0.49 -3.19 -12.33
CA TRP A 200 -0.57 -1.98 -11.52
C TRP A 200 -0.14 -0.74 -12.30
N SER A 201 -0.84 0.38 -12.06
CA SER A 201 -0.50 1.73 -12.52
C SER A 201 -1.07 2.76 -11.55
N ALA A 202 -0.41 3.88 -11.34
CA ALA A 202 -0.96 5.01 -10.61
C ALA A 202 -2.07 5.76 -11.39
N ILE A 203 -2.24 5.43 -12.68
CA ILE A 203 -3.28 6.04 -13.52
C ILE A 203 -4.64 5.45 -13.16
N ARG A 204 -5.56 6.33 -12.84
CA ARG A 204 -6.94 5.94 -12.52
C ARG A 204 -7.59 5.16 -13.66
N GLY A 205 -8.21 4.02 -13.34
CA GLY A 205 -8.93 3.18 -14.30
C GLY A 205 -8.08 2.11 -14.99
N VAL A 206 -6.78 2.00 -14.66
CA VAL A 206 -5.85 1.10 -15.33
C VAL A 206 -5.54 -0.15 -14.51
N SER A 207 -5.24 0.00 -13.21
CA SER A 207 -4.84 -1.13 -12.37
C SER A 207 -5.92 -2.19 -12.24
N GLY A 208 -5.54 -3.47 -12.30
CA GLY A 208 -6.49 -4.56 -12.12
C GLY A 208 -5.82 -5.88 -11.78
N SER A 209 -6.27 -6.51 -10.69
CA SER A 209 -5.95 -7.88 -10.36
C SER A 209 -7.13 -8.80 -10.68
N LYS A 210 -6.84 -10.10 -10.76
CA LYS A 210 -7.83 -11.18 -10.86
C LYS A 210 -7.35 -12.32 -10.01
N SER A 211 -8.27 -12.90 -9.24
CA SER A 211 -7.97 -14.15 -8.54
C SER A 211 -7.60 -15.22 -9.56
N MET A 212 -6.56 -15.98 -9.24
CA MET A 212 -6.12 -17.11 -10.05
C MET A 212 -5.87 -18.33 -9.17
N GLU A 213 -6.18 -19.50 -9.67
CA GLU A 213 -6.01 -20.77 -8.97
C GLU A 213 -5.50 -21.83 -9.93
N ASP A 214 -4.62 -22.71 -9.44
CA ASP A 214 -4.25 -23.95 -10.11
C ASP A 214 -4.19 -25.12 -9.12
N ARG A 215 -3.62 -26.25 -9.57
CA ARG A 215 -3.47 -27.44 -8.72
C ARG A 215 -2.54 -27.26 -7.52
N HIS A 216 -1.67 -26.22 -7.51
CA HIS A 216 -0.64 -26.03 -6.50
C HIS A 216 -0.97 -24.89 -5.52
N GLY A 217 -1.75 -23.88 -5.92
CA GLY A 217 -2.06 -22.74 -5.09
C GLY A 217 -3.05 -21.79 -5.73
N GLU A 218 -3.32 -20.69 -5.04
CA GLU A 218 -4.19 -19.61 -5.48
C GLU A 218 -3.63 -18.25 -5.08
N VAL A 219 -3.87 -17.23 -5.88
CA VAL A 219 -3.75 -15.82 -5.48
C VAL A 219 -5.13 -15.25 -5.33
N GLY A 220 -5.50 -14.96 -4.08
CA GLY A 220 -6.80 -14.37 -3.73
C GLY A 220 -6.74 -12.84 -3.66
N ILE A 221 -6.16 -12.16 -4.67
CA ILE A 221 -5.86 -10.72 -4.76
C ILE A 221 -4.53 -10.37 -4.10
N ASP A 222 -4.39 -10.52 -2.77
CA ASP A 222 -3.23 -10.03 -2.01
C ASP A 222 -2.24 -11.14 -1.64
N ILE A 223 -2.72 -12.37 -1.49
CA ILE A 223 -1.97 -13.47 -0.89
C ILE A 223 -1.90 -14.63 -1.86
N LEU A 224 -0.69 -15.08 -2.18
CA LEU A 224 -0.47 -16.42 -2.72
C LEU A 224 -0.59 -17.42 -1.57
N THR A 225 -1.56 -18.34 -1.66
CA THR A 225 -1.74 -19.46 -0.73
C THR A 225 -1.47 -20.78 -1.46
N LEU A 226 -0.41 -21.47 -1.05
CA LEU A 226 -0.10 -22.80 -1.60
C LEU A 226 -0.96 -23.88 -0.93
N LYS A 227 -1.39 -24.87 -1.71
CA LYS A 227 -2.12 -26.04 -1.17
C LYS A 227 -1.19 -26.91 -0.30
N LYS A 228 0.11 -26.92 -0.59
CA LYS A 228 1.17 -27.58 0.18
C LYS A 228 2.30 -26.60 0.48
N GLU A 229 2.85 -26.63 1.69
CA GLU A 229 4.03 -25.86 2.06
C GLU A 229 5.22 -26.21 1.15
N CYS A 230 5.99 -25.20 0.73
CA CYS A 230 7.18 -25.33 -0.11
C CYS A 230 8.45 -25.02 0.69
N GLN A 231 9.63 -25.29 0.09
CA GLN A 231 10.93 -25.06 0.72
C GLN A 231 11.46 -23.62 0.61
N GLY A 232 10.69 -22.72 -0.01
CA GLY A 232 11.04 -21.29 -0.07
C GLY A 232 11.94 -20.89 -1.24
N ILE A 233 12.13 -21.75 -2.24
CA ILE A 233 12.84 -21.39 -3.47
C ILE A 233 11.82 -20.92 -4.52
N VAL A 234 12.05 -19.72 -5.07
CA VAL A 234 11.16 -19.10 -6.05
C VAL A 234 11.94 -18.47 -7.20
N ARG A 235 11.23 -18.12 -8.25
CA ARG A 235 11.62 -17.11 -9.24
C ARG A 235 10.54 -16.05 -9.28
N TYR A 236 10.92 -14.79 -9.44
CA TYR A 236 9.98 -13.71 -9.66
C TYR A 236 10.16 -13.13 -11.05
N ARG A 237 9.07 -12.61 -11.58
CA ARG A 237 9.01 -11.98 -12.91
C ARG A 237 8.43 -10.60 -12.77
N ILE A 238 8.98 -9.68 -13.53
CA ILE A 238 8.53 -8.30 -13.68
C ILE A 238 8.19 -8.11 -15.14
N ASP A 239 6.93 -7.76 -15.43
CA ASP A 239 6.50 -7.34 -16.75
C ASP A 239 6.25 -5.84 -16.76
N ILE A 240 6.78 -5.13 -17.75
CA ILE A 240 6.65 -3.69 -17.93
C ILE A 240 5.99 -3.44 -19.28
N LYS A 241 4.91 -2.62 -19.29
CA LYS A 241 4.26 -2.16 -20.51
C LYS A 241 4.13 -0.65 -20.50
N GLN A 242 4.54 -0.01 -21.58
CA GLN A 242 4.43 1.42 -21.78
C GLN A 242 3.16 1.74 -22.60
N THR A 243 2.35 2.65 -22.08
CA THR A 243 1.16 3.17 -22.78
C THR A 243 1.25 4.67 -23.07
N GLY A 244 2.21 5.35 -22.45
CA GLY A 244 2.49 6.77 -22.62
C GLY A 244 3.86 7.02 -23.26
N ASP A 245 4.38 8.23 -23.11
CA ASP A 245 5.66 8.67 -23.70
C ASP A 245 6.89 8.21 -22.90
N CYS A 246 6.70 7.71 -21.67
CA CYS A 246 7.79 7.32 -20.76
C CYS A 246 7.64 5.87 -20.34
N SER A 247 8.76 5.15 -20.22
CA SER A 247 8.76 3.82 -19.63
C SER A 247 8.41 3.87 -18.14
N PRO A 248 7.59 2.94 -17.63
CA PRO A 248 7.58 2.64 -16.20
C PRO A 248 8.98 2.27 -15.70
N ILE A 249 9.24 2.51 -14.41
CA ILE A 249 10.51 2.16 -13.76
C ILE A 249 10.19 1.37 -12.49
N VAL A 250 10.75 0.18 -12.35
CA VAL A 250 10.65 -0.63 -11.13
C VAL A 250 11.93 -0.47 -10.31
N TYR A 251 11.80 -0.02 -9.07
CA TYR A 251 12.92 0.24 -8.16
C TYR A 251 13.28 -0.99 -7.32
N ASN A 252 12.28 -1.72 -6.85
CA ASN A 252 12.45 -2.93 -6.07
C ASN A 252 11.21 -3.83 -6.13
N VAL A 253 11.42 -5.09 -5.75
CA VAL A 253 10.38 -6.08 -5.46
C VAL A 253 10.63 -6.63 -4.06
N THR A 254 9.59 -6.78 -3.25
CA THR A 254 9.67 -7.37 -1.91
C THR A 254 8.78 -8.59 -1.83
N LEU A 255 9.33 -9.71 -1.34
CA LEU A 255 8.61 -10.96 -1.11
C LEU A 255 8.64 -11.29 0.39
N ALA A 256 7.47 -11.52 0.99
CA ALA A 256 7.33 -11.86 2.41
C ALA A 256 6.68 -13.24 2.58
N CYS A 257 7.22 -14.07 3.50
CA CYS A 257 6.83 -15.45 3.73
C CYS A 257 6.29 -15.65 5.15
N ASP A 258 5.13 -16.31 5.30
CA ASP A 258 4.43 -16.44 6.60
C ASP A 258 5.20 -17.30 7.63
N LYS A 259 5.98 -18.29 7.18
CA LYS A 259 6.69 -19.24 8.05
C LYS A 259 8.09 -18.81 8.48
N LYS A 260 8.64 -17.79 7.85
CA LYS A 260 9.94 -17.25 8.27
C LYS A 260 9.88 -16.76 9.71
N GLU A 261 10.95 -16.97 10.49
CA GLU A 261 11.02 -16.47 11.86
C GLU A 261 11.15 -14.95 11.91
N SER A 262 10.59 -14.35 12.97
CA SER A 262 10.69 -12.92 13.21
C SER A 262 12.11 -12.53 13.66
N ASN A 263 12.68 -11.52 13.01
CA ASN A 263 14.00 -10.97 13.35
C ASN A 263 13.93 -9.81 14.34
N LEU A 264 12.79 -9.13 14.40
CA LEU A 264 12.62 -7.89 15.15
C LEU A 264 12.15 -8.21 16.57
N LYS A 265 12.71 -7.53 17.55
CA LYS A 265 12.40 -7.74 18.98
C LYS A 265 11.80 -6.48 19.58
N ALA A 266 10.82 -6.66 20.47
CA ALA A 266 10.23 -5.55 21.18
C ALA A 266 11.31 -4.74 21.93
N PRO A 267 11.17 -3.41 21.94
CA PRO A 267 12.01 -2.54 22.76
C PRO A 267 11.77 -2.79 24.26
N THR A 268 12.67 -2.32 25.10
CA THR A 268 12.58 -2.45 26.57
C THR A 268 11.78 -1.33 27.22
N ASP A 269 11.57 -0.23 26.52
CA ASP A 269 10.75 0.90 26.98
C ASP A 269 9.26 0.53 26.98
N THR A 270 8.54 1.09 27.95
CA THR A 270 7.13 0.78 28.21
C THR A 270 6.16 1.76 27.56
N TYR A 271 6.68 2.80 26.88
CA TYR A 271 5.88 3.82 26.23
C TYR A 271 6.56 4.40 25.01
N LYS A 272 5.81 4.47 23.93
CA LYS A 272 6.13 5.28 22.74
C LYS A 272 4.83 5.67 22.05
N LYS A 273 4.75 6.93 21.62
CA LYS A 273 3.66 7.42 20.78
C LYS A 273 4.25 8.28 19.67
N LEU A 274 3.80 8.03 18.45
CA LEU A 274 4.13 8.82 17.27
C LEU A 274 2.99 9.82 17.00
N ASP A 275 3.34 11.02 16.59
CA ASP A 275 2.35 12.06 16.26
C ASP A 275 1.84 11.89 14.83
N VAL A 276 1.05 10.83 14.64
CA VAL A 276 0.47 10.47 13.33
C VAL A 276 -0.84 11.24 13.16
N PRO A 277 -0.97 12.09 12.12
CA PRO A 277 -2.20 12.82 11.84
C PRO A 277 -3.39 11.86 11.65
N TYR A 278 -4.47 12.09 12.40
CA TYR A 278 -5.69 11.28 12.26
C TYR A 278 -6.50 11.69 11.04
N ARG A 279 -7.02 10.71 10.31
CA ARG A 279 -7.98 10.86 9.20
C ARG A 279 -9.14 9.90 9.37
N ARG A 280 -10.34 10.37 9.04
CA ARG A 280 -11.58 9.58 9.11
C ARG A 280 -12.02 9.18 7.71
N GLN A 281 -12.21 7.89 7.45
CA GLN A 281 -12.62 7.40 6.12
C GLN A 281 -14.02 7.90 5.72
N MET A 282 -14.92 8.08 6.69
CA MET A 282 -16.29 8.54 6.43
C MET A 282 -16.38 10.03 6.04
N ASP A 283 -15.26 10.78 6.09
CA ASP A 283 -15.21 12.15 5.56
C ASP A 283 -15.19 12.20 4.02
N VAL A 284 -15.08 11.02 3.37
CA VAL A 284 -15.19 10.87 1.92
C VAL A 284 -16.55 10.26 1.60
N PRO A 285 -17.55 11.06 1.18
CA PRO A 285 -18.85 10.54 0.77
C PRO A 285 -18.72 9.47 -0.33
N GLU A 286 -19.72 8.62 -0.49
CA GLU A 286 -19.84 7.60 -1.54
C GLU A 286 -18.91 6.38 -1.40
N ILE A 287 -17.65 6.57 -1.02
CA ILE A 287 -16.65 5.49 -0.91
C ILE A 287 -16.14 5.26 0.51
N GLY A 288 -16.55 6.10 1.48
CA GLY A 288 -16.05 6.06 2.86
C GLY A 288 -16.14 4.68 3.52
N GLY A 289 -17.20 3.91 3.25
CA GLY A 289 -17.38 2.57 3.81
C GLY A 289 -16.33 1.53 3.36
N SER A 290 -15.53 1.81 2.31
CA SER A 290 -14.62 0.82 1.69
C SER A 290 -13.15 1.24 1.60
N ILE A 291 -12.77 2.40 2.15
CA ILE A 291 -11.42 2.99 1.97
C ILE A 291 -10.54 2.96 3.22
N CYS A 292 -10.79 2.08 4.18
CA CYS A 292 -9.97 1.98 5.40
C CYS A 292 -8.47 1.81 5.09
N SER A 293 -8.12 1.02 4.09
CA SER A 293 -6.74 0.79 3.65
C SER A 293 -6.08 2.08 3.16
N ALA A 294 -6.70 2.77 2.20
CA ALA A 294 -6.21 4.03 1.65
C ALA A 294 -6.13 5.13 2.73
N THR A 295 -7.11 5.17 3.64
CA THR A 295 -7.12 6.14 4.75
C THR A 295 -5.98 5.87 5.73
N SER A 296 -5.75 4.60 6.10
CA SER A 296 -4.63 4.22 6.96
C SER A 296 -3.28 4.54 6.31
N LEU A 297 -3.12 4.23 5.01
CA LEU A 297 -1.94 4.61 4.24
C LEU A 297 -1.75 6.13 4.23
N SER A 298 -2.81 6.91 4.02
CA SER A 298 -2.73 8.37 4.01
C SER A 298 -2.24 8.95 5.33
N MET A 299 -2.63 8.38 6.47
CA MET A 299 -2.14 8.78 7.79
C MET A 299 -0.64 8.54 7.95
N VAL A 300 -0.14 7.38 7.46
CA VAL A 300 1.29 7.04 7.49
C VAL A 300 2.09 7.98 6.56
N LEU A 301 1.60 8.23 5.35
CA LEU A 301 2.23 9.14 4.40
C LEU A 301 2.30 10.58 4.95
N LEU A 302 1.21 11.08 5.54
CA LEU A 302 1.18 12.40 6.18
C LEU A 302 2.20 12.50 7.32
N TYR A 303 2.35 11.46 8.14
CA TYR A 303 3.36 11.40 9.19
C TYR A 303 4.78 11.56 8.62
N HIS A 304 5.04 10.99 7.45
CA HIS A 304 6.31 11.13 6.76
C HIS A 304 6.46 12.45 5.99
N GLY A 305 5.47 13.34 6.06
CA GLY A 305 5.52 14.69 5.46
C GLY A 305 4.96 14.79 4.04
N GLU A 306 4.25 13.73 3.56
CA GLU A 306 3.57 13.82 2.27
C GLU A 306 2.42 14.83 2.32
N ARG A 307 2.21 15.56 1.21
CA ARG A 307 1.14 16.56 1.11
C ARG A 307 -0.13 15.95 0.54
N ILE A 308 -0.86 15.20 1.35
CA ILE A 308 -2.16 14.64 0.98
C ILE A 308 -3.26 15.61 1.41
N ARG A 309 -3.93 16.24 0.44
CA ARG A 309 -5.03 17.16 0.71
C ARG A 309 -6.34 16.40 0.94
N ASP A 310 -6.60 15.38 0.12
CA ASP A 310 -7.84 14.59 0.13
C ASP A 310 -7.54 13.09 0.22
N ILE A 311 -8.25 12.37 1.10
CA ILE A 311 -8.17 10.92 1.22
C ILE A 311 -8.64 10.25 -0.08
N ALA A 312 -9.61 10.84 -0.78
CA ALA A 312 -10.12 10.34 -2.05
C ALA A 312 -9.03 10.25 -3.12
N GLU A 313 -8.03 11.14 -3.11
CA GLU A 313 -6.86 11.09 -4.00
C GLU A 313 -6.11 9.76 -3.82
N VAL A 314 -5.78 9.43 -2.57
CA VAL A 314 -5.11 8.17 -2.24
C VAL A 314 -6.00 6.98 -2.60
N ALA A 315 -7.28 7.03 -2.23
CA ALA A 315 -8.23 5.95 -2.50
C ALA A 315 -8.31 5.62 -3.99
N TRP A 316 -8.46 6.60 -4.85
CA TRP A 316 -8.52 6.37 -6.29
C TRP A 316 -7.16 5.98 -6.90
N GLY A 317 -6.04 6.40 -6.30
CA GLY A 317 -4.69 5.99 -6.71
C GLY A 317 -4.37 4.53 -6.39
N VAL A 318 -4.94 3.98 -5.30
CA VAL A 318 -4.74 2.58 -4.89
C VAL A 318 -5.82 1.62 -5.41
N ARG A 319 -6.84 2.14 -6.11
CA ARG A 319 -7.98 1.31 -6.51
C ARG A 319 -7.58 0.19 -7.45
N ASP A 320 -7.96 -1.01 -7.08
CA ASP A 320 -7.96 -2.19 -7.94
C ASP A 320 -9.28 -2.22 -8.72
N TYR A 321 -9.22 -1.91 -10.01
CA TYR A 321 -10.42 -1.89 -10.86
C TYR A 321 -10.82 -3.28 -11.34
N GLY A 322 -9.89 -4.26 -11.32
CA GLY A 322 -10.18 -5.65 -11.64
C GLY A 322 -10.97 -6.36 -10.56
N ALA A 323 -10.56 -6.14 -9.30
CA ALA A 323 -11.25 -6.69 -8.12
C ALA A 323 -12.29 -5.73 -7.53
N GLU A 324 -12.43 -4.51 -8.07
CA GLU A 324 -13.34 -3.45 -7.60
C GLU A 324 -13.13 -3.05 -6.13
N LYS A 325 -11.88 -3.08 -5.64
CA LYS A 325 -11.53 -2.84 -4.22
C LYS A 325 -10.51 -1.71 -4.05
N PHE A 326 -10.55 -1.06 -2.88
CA PHE A 326 -9.53 -0.11 -2.43
C PHE A 326 -8.51 -0.75 -1.47
N GLY A 327 -8.78 -1.98 -1.04
CA GLY A 327 -8.00 -2.72 -0.05
C GLY A 327 -7.01 -3.71 -0.63
N ASN A 328 -6.65 -3.65 -1.93
CA ASN A 328 -5.54 -4.45 -2.47
C ASN A 328 -4.24 -3.95 -1.84
N TRP A 329 -3.60 -4.81 -1.03
CA TRP A 329 -2.46 -4.42 -0.20
C TRP A 329 -1.23 -4.07 -1.04
N ALA A 330 -0.97 -4.85 -2.08
CA ALA A 330 0.16 -4.61 -2.98
C ALA A 330 0.01 -3.25 -3.71
N PHE A 331 -1.19 -2.93 -4.20
CA PHE A 331 -1.46 -1.67 -4.89
C PHE A 331 -1.38 -0.45 -3.96
N ASN A 332 -1.75 -0.62 -2.67
CA ASN A 332 -1.60 0.43 -1.67
C ASN A 332 -0.14 0.82 -1.46
N VAL A 333 0.76 -0.15 -1.27
CA VAL A 333 2.19 0.15 -1.08
C VAL A 333 2.89 0.53 -2.38
N ALA A 334 2.46 0.01 -3.53
CA ALA A 334 2.95 0.44 -4.83
C ALA A 334 2.64 1.92 -5.10
N TYR A 335 1.46 2.41 -4.68
CA TYR A 335 1.12 3.83 -4.74
C TYR A 335 2.06 4.69 -3.86
N ALA A 336 2.41 4.23 -2.66
CA ALA A 336 3.42 4.91 -1.85
C ALA A 336 4.79 4.91 -2.56
N GLY A 337 5.14 3.83 -3.27
CA GLY A 337 6.32 3.75 -4.13
C GLY A 337 6.32 4.77 -5.26
N GLU A 338 5.17 4.99 -5.93
CA GLU A 338 5.00 6.05 -6.95
C GLU A 338 5.26 7.45 -6.39
N LEU A 339 4.86 7.68 -5.13
CA LEU A 339 5.13 8.93 -4.41
C LEU A 339 6.60 9.04 -3.95
N GLY A 340 7.45 8.05 -4.24
CA GLY A 340 8.88 8.07 -3.95
C GLY A 340 9.28 7.50 -2.59
N TYR A 341 8.37 6.83 -1.88
CA TYR A 341 8.69 6.13 -0.63
C TYR A 341 9.25 4.74 -0.90
N ASN A 342 9.98 4.21 0.09
CA ASN A 342 10.29 2.79 0.19
C ASN A 342 9.16 2.12 0.98
N ALA A 343 8.24 1.47 0.29
CA ALA A 343 7.04 0.90 0.89
C ALA A 343 6.87 -0.57 0.52
N TYR A 344 6.48 -1.40 1.49
CA TYR A 344 6.29 -2.83 1.28
C TYR A 344 5.30 -3.42 2.27
N ILE A 345 4.87 -4.64 2.01
CA ILE A 345 4.03 -5.43 2.89
C ILE A 345 4.92 -6.48 3.57
N ASP A 346 4.75 -6.67 4.87
CA ASP A 346 5.46 -7.72 5.59
C ASP A 346 4.59 -8.37 6.65
N TYR A 347 4.95 -9.58 7.06
CA TYR A 347 4.38 -10.26 8.21
C TYR A 347 5.07 -9.78 9.49
N PHE A 348 4.28 -9.19 10.40
CA PHE A 348 4.74 -8.71 11.71
C PHE A 348 4.08 -9.54 12.82
N ASP A 349 4.75 -9.67 13.94
CA ASP A 349 4.16 -10.00 15.22
C ASP A 349 4.12 -8.74 16.12
N ILE A 350 3.63 -8.86 17.35
CA ILE A 350 3.51 -7.71 18.25
C ILE A 350 4.88 -7.10 18.59
N ASP A 351 5.91 -7.94 18.75
CA ASP A 351 7.27 -7.48 19.03
C ASP A 351 7.83 -6.65 17.88
N ALA A 352 7.64 -7.13 16.66
CA ALA A 352 8.06 -6.42 15.43
C ALA A 352 7.28 -5.10 15.24
N ILE A 353 5.96 -5.07 15.53
CA ILE A 353 5.16 -3.84 15.54
C ILE A 353 5.75 -2.82 16.53
N LYS A 354 6.02 -3.24 17.77
CA LYS A 354 6.60 -2.36 18.80
C LYS A 354 7.99 -1.88 18.40
N TYR A 355 8.80 -2.74 17.78
CA TYR A 355 10.10 -2.35 17.26
C TYR A 355 9.97 -1.25 16.20
N ALA A 356 9.08 -1.41 15.21
CA ALA A 356 8.84 -0.40 14.19
C ALA A 356 8.41 0.94 14.79
N ILE A 357 7.47 0.92 15.74
CA ILE A 357 7.03 2.12 16.46
C ILE A 357 8.18 2.76 17.24
N SER A 358 9.01 1.99 17.94
CA SER A 358 10.15 2.51 18.72
C SER A 358 11.16 3.24 17.87
N THR A 359 11.30 2.82 16.61
CA THR A 359 12.19 3.42 15.61
C THR A 359 11.54 4.52 14.75
N GLY A 360 10.30 4.92 15.10
CA GLY A 360 9.63 6.05 14.44
C GLY A 360 8.79 5.70 13.21
N HIS A 361 8.38 4.43 13.06
CA HIS A 361 7.63 3.97 11.89
C HIS A 361 6.23 3.50 12.30
N PRO A 362 5.18 4.31 12.07
CA PRO A 362 3.80 3.87 12.23
C PRO A 362 3.45 2.82 11.17
N LEU A 363 2.58 1.88 11.53
CA LEU A 363 2.21 0.78 10.65
C LEU A 363 0.70 0.78 10.36
N ALA A 364 0.31 0.57 9.11
CA ALA A 364 -1.07 0.21 8.80
C ALA A 364 -1.23 -1.32 8.91
N CYS A 365 -2.05 -1.76 9.86
CA CYS A 365 -2.20 -3.17 10.26
C CYS A 365 -3.55 -3.73 9.83
N SER A 366 -3.54 -4.92 9.23
CA SER A 366 -4.76 -5.62 8.81
C SER A 366 -5.36 -6.42 9.96
N ILE A 367 -6.65 -6.19 10.24
CA ILE A 367 -7.39 -6.88 11.32
C ILE A 367 -8.66 -7.52 10.80
N ARG A 368 -9.16 -8.51 11.56
CA ARG A 368 -10.48 -9.09 11.44
C ARG A 368 -11.03 -9.30 12.84
N VAL A 369 -12.23 -8.78 13.11
CA VAL A 369 -12.78 -8.76 14.45
C VAL A 369 -14.16 -9.37 14.47
N LYS A 370 -14.39 -10.35 15.36
CA LYS A 370 -15.73 -10.84 15.70
C LYS A 370 -16.21 -10.11 16.95
N ALA A 371 -17.53 -9.88 17.04
CA ALA A 371 -18.15 -9.27 18.21
C ALA A 371 -17.67 -9.94 19.51
N GLY A 372 -17.34 -9.15 20.50
CA GLY A 372 -16.82 -9.60 21.80
C GLY A 372 -15.29 -9.77 21.88
N GLN A 373 -14.56 -9.86 20.76
CA GLN A 373 -13.10 -10.04 20.80
C GLN A 373 -12.33 -8.83 21.37
N LEU A 374 -12.93 -7.65 21.34
CA LEU A 374 -12.37 -6.42 21.91
C LEU A 374 -13.09 -5.99 23.22
N ALA A 375 -13.80 -6.89 23.87
CA ALA A 375 -14.54 -6.56 25.10
C ALA A 375 -13.60 -6.13 26.24
N ALA A 376 -12.45 -6.79 26.39
CA ALA A 376 -11.48 -6.43 27.44
C ALA A 376 -10.80 -5.08 27.18
N SER A 377 -10.72 -4.66 25.91
CA SER A 377 -10.27 -3.33 25.49
C SER A 377 -11.34 -2.25 25.61
N GLY A 378 -12.60 -2.61 25.92
CA GLY A 378 -13.71 -1.66 26.08
C GLY A 378 -14.62 -1.51 24.86
N TYR A 379 -14.45 -2.33 23.80
CA TYR A 379 -15.20 -2.25 22.53
C TYR A 379 -15.95 -3.55 22.20
N PRO A 380 -16.91 -3.98 23.05
CA PRO A 380 -17.57 -5.29 22.89
C PRO A 380 -18.41 -5.44 21.63
N GLY A 381 -18.90 -4.33 21.07
CA GLY A 381 -19.71 -4.29 19.85
C GLY A 381 -18.91 -4.19 18.55
N TYR A 382 -17.60 -3.96 18.62
CA TYR A 382 -16.77 -3.84 17.43
C TYR A 382 -16.71 -5.17 16.65
N SER A 383 -17.01 -5.11 15.36
CA SER A 383 -16.89 -6.28 14.46
C SER A 383 -16.58 -5.82 13.03
N THR A 384 -15.73 -6.59 12.32
CA THR A 384 -15.43 -6.37 10.90
C THR A 384 -14.88 -7.65 10.28
N ASN A 385 -15.25 -7.91 9.03
CA ASN A 385 -14.70 -9.04 8.25
C ASN A 385 -13.29 -8.77 7.70
N GLY A 386 -12.89 -7.50 7.60
CA GLY A 386 -11.57 -7.06 7.19
C GLY A 386 -11.48 -5.54 7.31
N HIS A 387 -10.41 -5.05 7.95
CA HIS A 387 -10.20 -3.64 8.18
C HIS A 387 -8.71 -3.33 8.30
N LEU A 388 -8.32 -2.13 7.98
CA LEU A 388 -6.99 -1.60 8.25
C LEU A 388 -7.10 -0.40 9.19
N LEU A 389 -6.22 -0.40 10.19
CA LEU A 389 -6.03 0.70 11.13
C LEU A 389 -4.54 1.00 11.29
N CYS A 390 -4.19 2.20 11.79
CA CYS A 390 -2.81 2.53 12.09
C CYS A 390 -2.49 2.23 13.55
N VAL A 391 -1.43 1.46 13.79
CA VAL A 391 -0.76 1.40 15.09
C VAL A 391 0.22 2.56 15.16
N VAL A 392 0.05 3.44 16.16
CA VAL A 392 0.79 4.69 16.29
C VAL A 392 1.60 4.76 17.58
N GLY A 393 1.50 3.75 18.43
CA GLY A 393 2.21 3.71 19.69
C GLY A 393 1.97 2.43 20.49
N TYR A 394 2.62 2.36 21.63
CA TYR A 394 2.38 1.36 22.68
C TYR A 394 2.57 1.99 24.05
N GLU A 395 1.90 1.45 25.04
CA GLU A 395 2.06 1.85 26.43
C GLU A 395 1.81 0.68 27.39
N GLU A 396 2.44 0.74 28.56
CA GLU A 396 2.09 -0.08 29.71
C GLU A 396 1.47 0.81 30.79
N ARG A 397 0.22 0.52 31.15
CA ARG A 397 -0.50 1.21 32.24
C ARG A 397 -1.29 0.19 33.07
N ASP A 398 -1.27 0.36 34.37
CA ASP A 398 -1.94 -0.54 35.34
C ASP A 398 -1.57 -2.02 35.14
N GLY A 399 -0.28 -2.29 34.79
CA GLY A 399 0.23 -3.63 34.55
C GLY A 399 -0.32 -4.30 33.31
N LYS A 400 -0.99 -3.55 32.40
CA LYS A 400 -1.51 -4.03 31.12
C LYS A 400 -0.79 -3.35 29.96
N LYS A 401 -0.52 -4.12 28.91
CA LYS A 401 0.12 -3.65 27.68
C LYS A 401 -0.93 -3.29 26.63
N TRP A 402 -0.77 -2.13 26.02
CA TRP A 402 -1.70 -1.56 25.04
C TRP A 402 -0.97 -1.15 23.79
N LEU A 403 -1.63 -1.31 22.63
CA LEU A 403 -1.26 -0.64 21.40
C LEU A 403 -2.14 0.60 21.22
N LEU A 404 -1.53 1.73 20.88
CA LEU A 404 -2.21 2.99 20.60
C LEU A 404 -2.61 3.02 19.13
N ILE A 405 -3.86 3.40 18.84
CA ILE A 405 -4.51 3.18 17.56
C ILE A 405 -5.05 4.51 16.99
N ASN A 406 -4.89 4.68 15.69
CA ASN A 406 -5.70 5.55 14.86
C ASN A 406 -6.57 4.67 13.96
N ASP A 407 -7.83 4.49 14.32
CA ASP A 407 -8.79 3.73 13.51
C ASP A 407 -9.55 4.69 12.57
N PRO A 408 -9.48 4.51 11.24
CA PRO A 408 -10.12 5.42 10.29
C PRO A 408 -11.65 5.33 10.28
N ALA A 409 -12.26 4.23 10.74
CA ALA A 409 -13.70 4.06 10.81
C ALA A 409 -14.26 4.40 12.21
N HIS A 410 -13.47 4.12 13.26
CA HIS A 410 -13.90 4.18 14.65
C HIS A 410 -13.02 5.13 15.46
N PRO A 411 -13.31 6.45 15.41
CA PRO A 411 -12.50 7.47 16.08
C PRO A 411 -12.45 7.32 17.61
N GLU A 412 -13.37 6.59 18.20
CA GLU A 412 -13.43 6.26 19.64
C GLU A 412 -12.40 5.21 20.04
N VAL A 413 -11.94 4.35 19.10
CA VAL A 413 -10.95 3.30 19.38
C VAL A 413 -9.55 3.92 19.39
N LYS A 414 -9.04 4.23 20.57
CA LYS A 414 -7.73 4.88 20.77
C LYS A 414 -6.64 3.93 21.22
N ALA A 415 -7.00 2.82 21.85
CA ALA A 415 -6.06 1.82 22.31
C ALA A 415 -6.72 0.44 22.40
N ILE A 416 -5.97 -0.59 22.05
CA ILE A 416 -6.39 -2.00 22.14
C ILE A 416 -5.36 -2.73 22.98
N LEU A 417 -5.82 -3.59 23.92
CA LEU A 417 -4.93 -4.48 24.68
C LEU A 417 -4.11 -5.35 23.73
N GLU A 418 -2.81 -5.53 23.98
CA GLU A 418 -1.96 -6.39 23.14
C GLU A 418 -2.54 -7.80 23.00
N SER A 419 -3.12 -8.36 24.08
CA SER A 419 -3.77 -9.67 24.04
C SER A 419 -4.99 -9.74 23.14
N ASP A 420 -5.83 -8.69 23.11
CA ASP A 420 -6.97 -8.60 22.23
C ASP A 420 -6.50 -8.39 20.78
N PHE A 421 -5.52 -7.49 20.57
CA PHE A 421 -4.98 -7.20 19.24
C PHE A 421 -4.36 -8.45 18.61
N GLN A 422 -3.62 -9.26 19.37
CA GLN A 422 -3.04 -10.52 18.88
C GLN A 422 -4.10 -11.49 18.34
N ASN A 423 -5.32 -11.48 18.90
CA ASN A 423 -6.40 -12.36 18.48
C ASN A 423 -7.12 -11.89 17.20
N ILE A 424 -7.03 -10.61 16.86
CA ILE A 424 -7.72 -10.00 15.71
C ILE A 424 -6.79 -9.67 14.55
N TYR A 425 -5.50 -9.53 14.82
CA TYR A 425 -4.49 -9.16 13.85
C TYR A 425 -4.23 -10.30 12.86
N ARG A 426 -4.17 -9.96 11.58
CA ARG A 426 -3.96 -10.92 10.49
C ARG A 426 -2.47 -11.16 10.19
N GLY A 427 -1.57 -10.60 10.96
CA GLY A 427 -0.13 -10.71 10.80
C GLY A 427 0.45 -9.80 9.72
N VAL A 428 -0.34 -9.00 9.02
CA VAL A 428 0.08 -8.21 7.86
C VAL A 428 0.06 -6.72 8.15
N SER A 429 1.17 -6.05 7.83
CA SER A 429 1.34 -4.61 7.97
C SER A 429 1.94 -3.97 6.74
N TYR A 430 1.57 -2.70 6.47
CA TYR A 430 2.27 -1.83 5.54
C TYR A 430 3.39 -1.12 6.27
N VAL A 431 4.58 -1.18 5.71
CA VAL A 431 5.76 -0.41 6.12
C VAL A 431 5.99 0.66 5.07
N VAL A 432 6.17 1.91 5.52
CA VAL A 432 6.50 3.05 4.65
C VAL A 432 7.69 3.77 5.26
N GLN A 433 8.73 3.97 4.48
CA GLN A 433 9.97 4.64 4.88
C GLN A 433 10.34 5.69 3.83
N LYS A 434 10.96 6.80 4.27
CA LYS A 434 11.52 7.76 3.32
C LYS A 434 12.72 7.14 2.60
N ARG A 435 12.82 7.33 1.29
CA ARG A 435 14.04 6.99 0.56
C ARG A 435 15.12 8.03 0.85
N PRO A 436 16.40 7.62 0.94
CA PRO A 436 17.50 8.54 1.21
C PRO A 436 17.67 9.67 0.17
N ASP A 437 17.27 9.38 -1.06
CA ASP A 437 17.31 10.29 -2.22
C ASP A 437 16.01 11.08 -2.43
N HIS A 438 15.02 10.87 -1.55
CA HIS A 438 13.73 11.52 -1.65
C HIS A 438 13.82 12.98 -1.16
N SER A 439 14.31 13.83 -2.03
CA SER A 439 14.13 15.27 -1.87
C SER A 439 12.72 15.62 -2.32
N HIS A 440 11.80 15.91 -1.39
CA HIS A 440 10.62 16.69 -1.72
C HIS A 440 11.14 18.04 -2.27
N ASN A 441 11.22 18.17 -3.58
CA ASN A 441 11.14 19.49 -4.16
C ASN A 441 9.68 19.92 -3.98
N PRO A 442 9.40 20.90 -3.09
CA PRO A 442 8.07 21.48 -3.08
C PRO A 442 7.89 22.10 -4.46
N VAL A 443 6.99 21.53 -5.26
CA VAL A 443 6.45 22.25 -6.41
C VAL A 443 5.67 23.40 -5.79
N GLU A 444 6.24 24.63 -5.90
CA GLU A 444 5.60 25.88 -5.52
C GLU A 444 4.24 26.08 -6.22
#